data_7d489b07716d67a42832af13d9ea774b
#
_entry.id   7d489b07716d67a42832af13d9ea774b
#
_cell.length_a   1.000
_cell.length_b   1.000
_cell.length_c   1.000
_cell.angle_alpha   90.00
_cell.angle_beta   90.00
_cell.angle_gamma   90.00
#
_symmetry.space_group_name_H-M   'P 1'
#
loop_
_entity.id
_entity.type
_entity.pdbx_description
1 polymer ?
#
loop_
_entity_poly.entity_id
_entity_poly.type
_entity_poly.pdbx_seq_one_letter_code
_entity_poly.pdbx_strand_id
1 'polypeptide(L)'
;MSLVDLLADRAQAMPEQRAYIFLQNGETESGSFTYGELDRQARAIAAHLQSMQGERALLLYPSGLEFISAFMGCLYAGVVAVPVYPPRRNQKLSRLLSIVNDAQADVALTTTSILADIEQRWEEEAELAQLKLVATDTIVADSQEFAPLSVTQSSLAFLQYTSGSTGKPKGVMVSHGNIIHNQQLIHQAFGHSEQSIGVGWLPLFHDMGLIGHVLQPIYGGFPSILMPPVAFLQKPIRWLKAISKYRATTSGGPNFAYDLCLKKVKPEQLASLDLSSWDLAYSGAEPLRAETLKQFGQKFANCGFNYSAFYPCYGMAETTLFATGGEKTQSPVIQGVLAGELEQNSVVETEISSDESRVFVGVGRPYLNTTVIIVNPESLTPSEPGQVGEIWVSGASVAMGYWRKPQKTQETFHANHADSQEGPFLRTGDLGFLLDGELFITGRIKDVMIIRGQNHYPQDIELTVEKSHPALRPHCGAAFTVEFKGSERLVIVQEVERSYLRKLDVKEVAASICQAVTAEHALQVYAMVLVKTGSIPKTSSGKIRRQACRAEFLTGSLNVVGDWSLNPQGKTKFRDLQADFESLLQKVQACK
;
A
#
# COMPACT_ATOMS: atom_id res chain seq x y z
N MET A 1 -1.13 -21.01 19.42
CA MET A 1 -2.36 -20.65 18.70
C MET A 1 -1.96 -20.10 17.34
N SER A 2 -2.53 -20.62 16.27
CA SER A 2 -2.38 -20.17 14.90
C SER A 2 -3.71 -19.58 14.39
N LEU A 3 -3.72 -19.02 13.18
CA LEU A 3 -5.00 -18.63 12.54
C LEU A 3 -5.90 -19.82 12.24
N VAL A 4 -5.31 -20.99 12.00
CA VAL A 4 -6.05 -22.25 11.80
C VAL A 4 -6.81 -22.62 13.08
N ASP A 5 -6.13 -22.59 14.22
CA ASP A 5 -6.76 -22.85 15.52
C ASP A 5 -7.90 -21.85 15.79
N LEU A 6 -7.67 -20.55 15.53
CA LEU A 6 -8.66 -19.50 15.74
C LEU A 6 -9.92 -19.70 14.89
N LEU A 7 -9.78 -20.02 13.59
CA LEU A 7 -10.95 -20.26 12.74
C LEU A 7 -11.72 -21.51 13.19
N ALA A 8 -11.00 -22.59 13.55
CA ALA A 8 -11.62 -23.81 14.04
C ALA A 8 -12.40 -23.56 15.35
N ASP A 9 -11.80 -22.83 16.30
CA ASP A 9 -12.46 -22.44 17.56
C ASP A 9 -13.72 -21.57 17.31
N ARG A 10 -13.65 -20.59 16.38
CA ARG A 10 -14.81 -19.78 15.98
C ARG A 10 -15.90 -20.62 15.34
N ALA A 11 -15.53 -21.53 14.44
CA ALA A 11 -16.48 -22.44 13.78
C ALA A 11 -17.18 -23.38 14.76
N GLN A 12 -16.50 -23.78 15.82
CA GLN A 12 -17.09 -24.59 16.89
C GLN A 12 -17.98 -23.77 17.82
N ALA A 13 -17.51 -22.59 18.25
CA ALA A 13 -18.22 -21.76 19.23
C ALA A 13 -19.43 -21.02 18.65
N MET A 14 -19.34 -20.57 17.39
CA MET A 14 -20.36 -19.72 16.75
C MET A 14 -20.55 -20.07 15.24
N PRO A 15 -20.91 -21.34 14.91
CA PRO A 15 -20.93 -21.85 13.53
C PRO A 15 -21.84 -21.06 12.58
N GLU A 16 -22.98 -20.53 13.08
CA GLU A 16 -23.97 -19.82 12.28
C GLU A 16 -23.73 -18.30 12.21
N GLN A 17 -22.72 -17.78 12.96
CA GLN A 17 -22.42 -16.35 12.90
C GLN A 17 -21.78 -16.00 11.55
N ARG A 18 -22.33 -14.99 10.89
CA ARG A 18 -21.78 -14.47 9.62
C ARG A 18 -20.41 -13.84 9.86
N ALA A 19 -19.37 -14.42 9.29
CA ALA A 19 -18.01 -13.89 9.33
C ALA A 19 -17.77 -12.87 8.20
N TYR A 20 -18.26 -13.17 7.01
CA TYR A 20 -18.09 -12.31 5.82
C TYR A 20 -19.38 -12.15 5.05
N ILE A 21 -19.57 -10.94 4.53
CA ILE A 21 -20.65 -10.58 3.60
C ILE A 21 -20.00 -9.92 2.39
N PHE A 22 -20.32 -10.36 1.19
CA PHE A 22 -19.77 -9.77 -0.02
C PHE A 22 -20.81 -9.00 -0.81
N LEU A 23 -20.47 -7.73 -1.14
CA LEU A 23 -21.29 -6.82 -1.93
C LEU A 23 -20.74 -6.75 -3.36
N GLN A 24 -21.28 -7.52 -4.30
CA GLN A 24 -20.76 -7.67 -5.66
C GLN A 24 -20.47 -6.34 -6.38
N ASN A 25 -21.38 -5.39 -6.24
CA ASN A 25 -21.28 -4.06 -6.86
C ASN A 25 -21.13 -2.94 -5.82
N GLY A 26 -20.84 -3.28 -4.55
CA GLY A 26 -20.80 -2.35 -3.42
C GLY A 26 -22.17 -1.98 -2.83
N GLU A 27 -23.27 -2.58 -3.31
CA GLU A 27 -24.64 -2.29 -2.85
C GLU A 27 -25.45 -3.56 -2.56
N THR A 28 -25.30 -4.59 -3.40
CA THR A 28 -26.10 -5.83 -3.36
C THR A 28 -25.29 -6.98 -2.76
N GLU A 29 -25.82 -7.63 -1.74
CA GLU A 29 -25.23 -8.86 -1.20
C GLU A 29 -25.30 -9.96 -2.27
N SER A 30 -24.16 -10.57 -2.60
CA SER A 30 -24.07 -11.69 -3.54
C SER A 30 -23.70 -13.01 -2.88
N GLY A 31 -23.27 -12.98 -1.62
CA GLY A 31 -22.94 -14.15 -0.83
C GLY A 31 -22.44 -13.78 0.54
N SER A 32 -22.35 -14.76 1.39
CA SER A 32 -21.75 -14.64 2.73
C SER A 32 -21.14 -15.96 3.16
N PHE A 33 -20.23 -15.93 4.13
CA PHE A 33 -19.80 -17.10 4.88
C PHE A 33 -20.12 -16.91 6.36
N THR A 34 -20.69 -17.93 6.98
CA THR A 34 -20.61 -18.12 8.42
C THR A 34 -19.23 -18.71 8.79
N TYR A 35 -18.88 -18.71 10.07
CA TYR A 35 -17.63 -19.36 10.50
C TYR A 35 -17.62 -20.86 10.18
N GLY A 36 -18.76 -21.54 10.39
CA GLY A 36 -18.88 -22.97 10.08
C GLY A 36 -18.77 -23.28 8.58
N GLU A 37 -19.35 -22.44 7.72
CA GLU A 37 -19.24 -22.59 6.26
C GLU A 37 -17.80 -22.36 5.78
N LEU A 38 -17.14 -21.32 6.30
CA LEU A 38 -15.77 -21.02 5.96
C LEU A 38 -14.81 -22.15 6.37
N ASP A 39 -14.96 -22.66 7.59
CA ASP A 39 -14.15 -23.77 8.09
C ASP A 39 -14.32 -25.04 7.24
N ARG A 40 -15.57 -25.42 6.91
CA ARG A 40 -15.84 -26.56 6.04
C ARG A 40 -15.21 -26.41 4.67
N GLN A 41 -15.38 -25.24 4.02
CA GLN A 41 -14.81 -24.99 2.72
C GLN A 41 -13.27 -24.96 2.75
N ALA A 42 -12.68 -24.36 3.78
CA ALA A 42 -11.24 -24.33 3.97
C ALA A 42 -10.67 -25.74 4.14
N ARG A 43 -11.32 -26.62 4.92
CA ARG A 43 -10.93 -28.03 5.09
C ARG A 43 -11.01 -28.83 3.78
N ALA A 44 -12.06 -28.62 2.98
CA ALA A 44 -12.20 -29.30 1.68
C ALA A 44 -11.07 -28.89 0.71
N ILE A 45 -10.75 -27.60 0.64
CA ILE A 45 -9.61 -27.11 -0.16
C ILE A 45 -8.29 -27.65 0.40
N ALA A 46 -8.12 -27.69 1.72
CA ALA A 46 -6.93 -28.21 2.34
C ALA A 46 -6.71 -29.70 2.04
N ALA A 47 -7.74 -30.54 2.14
CA ALA A 47 -7.67 -31.95 1.79
C ALA A 47 -7.24 -32.16 0.32
N HIS A 48 -7.79 -31.33 -0.58
CA HIS A 48 -7.40 -31.36 -1.99
C HIS A 48 -5.91 -30.99 -2.18
N LEU A 49 -5.43 -29.93 -1.51
CA LEU A 49 -4.03 -29.50 -1.58
C LEU A 49 -3.06 -30.54 -0.99
N GLN A 50 -3.44 -31.19 0.12
CA GLN A 50 -2.64 -32.26 0.72
C GLN A 50 -2.47 -33.45 -0.23
N SER A 51 -3.50 -33.81 -1.00
CA SER A 51 -3.43 -34.87 -2.01
C SER A 51 -2.47 -34.53 -3.16
N MET A 52 -2.24 -33.24 -3.43
CA MET A 52 -1.35 -32.74 -4.49
C MET A 52 0.11 -32.62 -4.07
N GLN A 53 0.40 -32.70 -2.78
CA GLN A 53 1.74 -32.49 -2.20
C GLN A 53 2.40 -31.15 -2.61
N GLY A 54 1.58 -30.11 -2.81
CA GLY A 54 2.05 -28.77 -3.13
C GLY A 54 2.59 -28.06 -1.89
N GLU A 55 3.68 -27.31 -2.03
CA GLU A 55 4.27 -26.53 -0.94
C GLU A 55 3.85 -25.06 -0.96
N ARG A 56 3.66 -24.50 -2.15
CA ARG A 56 3.32 -23.07 -2.36
C ARG A 56 2.23 -22.93 -3.41
N ALA A 57 1.19 -22.17 -3.07
CA ALA A 57 0.04 -21.95 -3.94
C ALA A 57 -0.14 -20.47 -4.32
N LEU A 58 -0.13 -20.17 -5.60
CA LEU A 58 -0.57 -18.87 -6.10
C LEU A 58 -2.08 -18.73 -5.91
N LEU A 59 -2.53 -17.60 -5.36
CA LEU A 59 -3.95 -17.27 -5.24
C LEU A 59 -4.33 -16.25 -6.29
N LEU A 60 -5.00 -16.69 -7.37
CA LEU A 60 -5.39 -15.88 -8.52
C LEU A 60 -6.90 -15.60 -8.48
N TYR A 61 -7.30 -14.75 -7.54
CA TYR A 61 -8.72 -14.41 -7.35
C TYR A 61 -8.95 -12.91 -7.43
N PRO A 62 -10.10 -12.46 -7.94
CA PRO A 62 -10.62 -11.16 -7.61
C PRO A 62 -10.93 -11.10 -6.10
N SER A 63 -11.17 -9.90 -5.57
CA SER A 63 -11.69 -9.78 -4.20
C SER A 63 -13.06 -10.46 -4.11
N GLY A 64 -13.19 -11.45 -3.24
CA GLY A 64 -14.39 -12.27 -3.09
C GLY A 64 -14.25 -13.30 -1.98
N LEU A 65 -15.31 -14.05 -1.72
CA LEU A 65 -15.36 -15.10 -0.70
C LEU A 65 -14.44 -16.26 -1.05
N GLU A 66 -14.30 -16.58 -2.32
CA GLU A 66 -13.47 -17.67 -2.84
C GLU A 66 -11.98 -17.44 -2.54
N PHE A 67 -11.53 -16.17 -2.56
CA PHE A 67 -10.17 -15.84 -2.12
C PHE A 67 -9.97 -16.18 -0.64
N ILE A 68 -10.96 -15.88 0.21
CA ILE A 68 -10.88 -16.09 1.66
C ILE A 68 -10.81 -17.59 1.98
N SER A 69 -11.70 -18.38 1.40
CA SER A 69 -11.70 -19.84 1.60
C SER A 69 -10.45 -20.50 1.06
N ALA A 70 -9.92 -20.06 -0.11
CA ALA A 70 -8.67 -20.57 -0.67
C ALA A 70 -7.46 -20.21 0.19
N PHE A 71 -7.39 -18.97 0.71
CA PHE A 71 -6.31 -18.55 1.61
C PHE A 71 -6.32 -19.40 2.89
N MET A 72 -7.47 -19.55 3.53
CA MET A 72 -7.60 -20.39 4.73
C MET A 72 -7.32 -21.87 4.43
N GLY A 73 -7.76 -22.36 3.28
CA GLY A 73 -7.45 -23.71 2.81
C GLY A 73 -5.95 -23.98 2.69
N CYS A 74 -5.19 -23.03 2.16
CA CYS A 74 -3.73 -23.10 2.15
C CYS A 74 -3.15 -23.23 3.57
N LEU A 75 -3.60 -22.35 4.49
CA LEU A 75 -3.11 -22.38 5.88
C LEU A 75 -3.42 -23.72 6.57
N TYR A 76 -4.63 -24.26 6.37
CA TYR A 76 -5.03 -25.57 6.89
C TYR A 76 -4.19 -26.72 6.32
N ALA A 77 -3.84 -26.64 5.03
CA ALA A 77 -3.00 -27.62 4.35
C ALA A 77 -1.50 -27.50 4.70
N GLY A 78 -1.08 -26.47 5.43
CA GLY A 78 0.35 -26.16 5.63
C GLY A 78 1.04 -25.68 4.36
N VAL A 79 0.28 -25.26 3.36
CA VAL A 79 0.76 -24.75 2.08
C VAL A 79 0.95 -23.24 2.17
N VAL A 80 2.11 -22.74 1.73
CA VAL A 80 2.40 -21.31 1.76
C VAL A 80 1.56 -20.58 0.70
N ALA A 81 0.65 -19.71 1.15
CA ALA A 81 -0.19 -18.93 0.25
C ALA A 81 0.62 -17.80 -0.42
N VAL A 82 0.39 -17.56 -1.70
CA VAL A 82 1.00 -16.47 -2.47
C VAL A 82 -0.10 -15.64 -3.13
N PRO A 83 -0.67 -14.65 -2.42
CA PRO A 83 -1.72 -13.77 -2.95
C PRO A 83 -1.21 -12.93 -4.12
N VAL A 84 -1.86 -13.03 -5.28
CA VAL A 84 -1.50 -12.29 -6.49
C VAL A 84 -2.77 -11.82 -7.21
N TYR A 85 -2.70 -10.68 -7.86
CA TYR A 85 -3.82 -10.23 -8.69
C TYR A 85 -3.93 -11.09 -9.96
N PRO A 86 -5.12 -11.62 -10.30
CA PRO A 86 -5.32 -12.39 -11.52
C PRO A 86 -5.02 -11.54 -12.77
N PRO A 87 -4.38 -12.09 -13.80
CA PRO A 87 -4.04 -11.33 -15.00
C PRO A 87 -5.31 -10.93 -15.76
N ARG A 88 -5.38 -9.66 -16.18
CA ARG A 88 -6.46 -9.18 -17.06
C ARG A 88 -6.14 -9.54 -18.52
N ARG A 89 -7.18 -9.75 -19.35
CA ARG A 89 -7.05 -10.16 -20.77
C ARG A 89 -6.00 -9.39 -21.58
N ASN A 90 -5.83 -8.09 -21.34
CA ASN A 90 -4.92 -7.22 -22.11
C ASN A 90 -3.70 -6.75 -21.29
N GLN A 91 -3.41 -7.38 -20.16
CA GLN A 91 -2.28 -6.98 -19.31
C GLN A 91 -1.06 -7.86 -19.58
N LYS A 92 0.15 -7.27 -19.63
CA LYS A 92 1.40 -8.02 -19.71
C LYS A 92 1.57 -8.94 -18.50
N LEU A 93 1.97 -10.19 -18.72
CA LEU A 93 2.17 -11.20 -17.69
C LEU A 93 3.51 -11.05 -16.94
N SER A 94 4.40 -10.16 -17.37
CA SER A 94 5.77 -10.03 -16.86
C SER A 94 5.88 -9.95 -15.33
N ARG A 95 4.92 -9.27 -14.66
CA ARG A 95 4.90 -9.22 -13.20
C ARG A 95 4.50 -10.56 -12.59
N LEU A 96 3.48 -11.22 -13.14
CA LEU A 96 3.03 -12.54 -12.68
C LEU A 96 4.14 -13.57 -12.86
N LEU A 97 4.76 -13.64 -14.04
CA LEU A 97 5.90 -14.51 -14.34
C LEU A 97 7.06 -14.27 -13.37
N SER A 98 7.38 -13.00 -13.08
CA SER A 98 8.41 -12.68 -12.10
C SER A 98 8.09 -13.21 -10.69
N ILE A 99 6.81 -13.19 -10.27
CA ILE A 99 6.38 -13.73 -8.98
C ILE A 99 6.41 -15.26 -9.01
N VAL A 100 5.90 -15.89 -10.06
CA VAL A 100 5.92 -17.35 -10.24
C VAL A 100 7.33 -17.90 -10.12
N ASN A 101 8.27 -17.30 -10.87
CA ASN A 101 9.67 -17.71 -10.87
C ASN A 101 10.38 -17.47 -9.51
N ASP A 102 10.05 -16.37 -8.82
CA ASP A 102 10.64 -16.08 -7.50
C ASP A 102 10.03 -16.99 -6.41
N ALA A 103 8.70 -17.15 -6.39
CA ALA A 103 7.98 -17.95 -5.41
C ALA A 103 8.23 -19.46 -5.60
N GLN A 104 8.48 -19.91 -6.82
CA GLN A 104 8.54 -21.33 -7.18
C GLN A 104 7.27 -22.06 -6.70
N ALA A 105 6.10 -21.52 -7.05
CA ALA A 105 4.83 -22.13 -6.69
C ALA A 105 4.61 -23.44 -7.46
N ASP A 106 3.92 -24.39 -6.84
CA ASP A 106 3.63 -25.70 -7.41
C ASP A 106 2.22 -25.77 -8.01
N VAL A 107 1.31 -24.95 -7.46
CA VAL A 107 -0.09 -24.91 -7.81
C VAL A 107 -0.59 -23.45 -7.91
N ALA A 108 -1.60 -23.23 -8.76
CA ALA A 108 -2.32 -21.97 -8.81
C ALA A 108 -3.82 -22.25 -8.57
N LEU A 109 -4.35 -21.60 -7.54
CA LEU A 109 -5.75 -21.68 -7.16
C LEU A 109 -6.52 -20.50 -7.75
N THR A 110 -7.70 -20.77 -8.28
CA THR A 110 -8.55 -19.77 -8.92
C THR A 110 -10.03 -20.20 -8.89
N THR A 111 -10.88 -19.49 -9.63
CA THR A 111 -12.29 -19.89 -9.89
C THR A 111 -12.46 -20.38 -11.33
N THR A 112 -13.51 -21.16 -11.57
CA THR A 112 -13.88 -21.62 -12.93
C THR A 112 -13.97 -20.47 -13.93
N SER A 113 -14.53 -19.33 -13.51
CA SER A 113 -14.68 -18.17 -14.40
C SER A 113 -13.35 -17.53 -14.77
N ILE A 114 -12.40 -17.42 -13.84
CA ILE A 114 -11.06 -16.90 -14.11
C ILE A 114 -10.24 -17.91 -14.92
N LEU A 115 -10.36 -19.21 -14.61
CA LEU A 115 -9.71 -20.28 -15.36
C LEU A 115 -10.04 -20.17 -16.86
N ALA A 116 -11.32 -20.09 -17.23
CA ALA A 116 -11.76 -19.93 -18.61
C ALA A 116 -11.20 -18.67 -19.31
N ASP A 117 -10.94 -17.60 -18.53
CA ASP A 117 -10.39 -16.34 -19.07
C ASP A 117 -8.88 -16.38 -19.30
N ILE A 118 -8.14 -17.26 -18.59
CA ILE A 118 -6.66 -17.27 -18.61
C ILE A 118 -6.08 -18.53 -19.26
N GLU A 119 -6.85 -19.61 -19.44
CA GLU A 119 -6.38 -20.94 -19.83
C GLU A 119 -5.51 -20.91 -21.09
N GLN A 120 -5.98 -20.31 -22.18
CA GLN A 120 -5.22 -20.21 -23.43
C GLN A 120 -3.86 -19.51 -23.21
N ARG A 121 -3.85 -18.36 -22.52
CA ARG A 121 -2.63 -17.59 -22.26
C ARG A 121 -1.70 -18.28 -21.26
N TRP A 122 -2.28 -19.14 -20.42
CA TRP A 122 -1.52 -19.91 -19.44
C TRP A 122 -0.71 -21.01 -20.15
N GLU A 123 -1.29 -21.66 -21.15
CA GLU A 123 -0.61 -22.67 -21.95
C GLU A 123 0.48 -22.09 -22.88
N GLU A 124 0.32 -20.85 -23.32
CA GLU A 124 1.30 -20.15 -24.17
C GLU A 124 2.60 -19.78 -23.43
N GLU A 125 2.58 -19.67 -22.09
CA GLU A 125 3.72 -19.30 -21.26
C GLU A 125 4.29 -20.53 -20.54
N ALA A 126 5.49 -20.95 -20.92
CA ALA A 126 6.11 -22.20 -20.45
C ALA A 126 6.22 -22.30 -18.91
N GLU A 127 6.48 -21.18 -18.23
CA GLU A 127 6.58 -21.13 -16.76
C GLU A 127 5.21 -21.33 -16.09
N LEU A 128 4.12 -20.88 -16.73
CA LEU A 128 2.78 -21.04 -16.20
C LEU A 128 2.22 -22.44 -16.52
N ALA A 129 2.53 -22.99 -17.68
CA ALA A 129 2.07 -24.32 -18.10
C ALA A 129 2.55 -25.46 -17.17
N GLN A 130 3.62 -25.21 -16.39
CA GLN A 130 4.13 -26.18 -15.40
C GLN A 130 3.31 -26.20 -14.09
N LEU A 131 2.52 -25.14 -13.82
CA LEU A 131 1.72 -25.04 -12.59
C LEU A 131 0.41 -25.82 -12.76
N LYS A 132 0.05 -26.59 -11.73
CA LYS A 132 -1.28 -27.21 -11.69
C LYS A 132 -2.33 -26.15 -11.39
N LEU A 133 -3.30 -25.97 -12.30
CA LEU A 133 -4.43 -25.06 -12.10
C LEU A 133 -5.58 -25.78 -11.42
N VAL A 134 -6.13 -25.18 -10.36
CA VAL A 134 -7.24 -25.71 -9.57
C VAL A 134 -8.33 -24.64 -9.42
N ALA A 135 -9.53 -24.95 -9.90
CA ALA A 135 -10.74 -24.15 -9.67
C ALA A 135 -11.37 -24.56 -8.33
N THR A 136 -11.18 -23.77 -7.29
CA THR A 136 -11.62 -24.14 -5.92
C THR A 136 -13.13 -24.05 -5.71
N ASP A 137 -13.86 -23.33 -6.56
CA ASP A 137 -15.32 -23.28 -6.57
C ASP A 137 -15.99 -24.57 -7.04
N THR A 138 -15.22 -25.55 -7.57
CA THR A 138 -15.70 -26.90 -7.91
C THR A 138 -15.46 -27.94 -6.80
N ILE A 139 -14.74 -27.56 -5.74
CA ILE A 139 -14.43 -28.49 -4.64
C ILE A 139 -15.62 -28.56 -3.69
N VAL A 140 -16.19 -29.77 -3.56
CA VAL A 140 -17.35 -30.03 -2.68
C VAL A 140 -16.89 -30.26 -1.25
N ALA A 141 -17.51 -29.56 -0.31
CA ALA A 141 -17.09 -29.49 1.08
C ALA A 141 -17.15 -30.82 1.89
N ASP A 142 -17.90 -31.83 1.43
CA ASP A 142 -18.15 -33.07 2.18
C ASP A 142 -17.41 -34.30 1.63
N SER A 143 -16.50 -34.15 0.67
CA SER A 143 -16.01 -35.27 -0.12
C SER A 143 -14.64 -35.84 0.24
N GLN A 144 -13.89 -35.19 1.15
CA GLN A 144 -12.51 -35.62 1.44
C GLN A 144 -12.15 -35.53 2.93
N GLU A 145 -11.42 -36.54 3.41
CA GLU A 145 -10.85 -36.52 4.75
C GLU A 145 -9.70 -35.50 4.83
N PHE A 146 -9.87 -34.48 5.65
CA PHE A 146 -8.82 -33.53 6.02
C PHE A 146 -8.00 -34.05 7.19
N ALA A 147 -6.69 -34.18 7.02
CA ALA A 147 -5.76 -34.51 8.08
C ALA A 147 -5.18 -33.21 8.71
N PRO A 148 -5.54 -32.87 9.96
CA PRO A 148 -4.99 -31.68 10.60
C PRO A 148 -3.46 -31.76 10.69
N LEU A 149 -2.78 -30.70 10.25
CA LEU A 149 -1.33 -30.56 10.37
C LEU A 149 -0.99 -29.71 11.59
N SER A 150 0.11 -30.06 12.26
CA SER A 150 0.63 -29.24 13.35
C SER A 150 1.35 -28.03 12.78
N VAL A 151 0.69 -26.88 12.84
CA VAL A 151 1.24 -25.59 12.42
C VAL A 151 1.77 -24.87 13.65
N THR A 152 3.03 -24.44 13.60
CA THR A 152 3.70 -23.70 14.68
C THR A 152 3.69 -22.19 14.40
N GLN A 153 4.01 -21.37 15.39
CA GLN A 153 4.16 -19.92 15.19
C GLN A 153 5.30 -19.57 14.22
N SER A 154 6.35 -20.40 14.15
CA SER A 154 7.46 -20.21 13.22
C SER A 154 7.18 -20.75 11.81
N SER A 155 6.08 -21.46 11.59
CA SER A 155 5.69 -21.94 10.26
C SER A 155 5.40 -20.75 9.35
N LEU A 156 5.92 -20.79 8.11
CA LEU A 156 5.64 -19.80 7.09
C LEU A 156 4.17 -19.91 6.64
N ALA A 157 3.42 -18.83 6.74
CA ALA A 157 2.00 -18.79 6.39
C ALA A 157 1.78 -18.34 4.94
N PHE A 158 2.39 -17.24 4.55
CA PHE A 158 2.24 -16.70 3.20
C PHE A 158 3.43 -15.83 2.77
N LEU A 159 3.53 -15.59 1.47
CA LEU A 159 4.46 -14.63 0.87
C LEU A 159 3.69 -13.38 0.40
N GLN A 160 3.95 -12.25 1.04
CA GLN A 160 3.39 -10.97 0.60
C GLN A 160 4.32 -10.32 -0.42
N TYR A 161 3.92 -10.32 -1.69
CA TYR A 161 4.73 -9.69 -2.74
C TYR A 161 4.55 -8.19 -2.80
N THR A 162 5.62 -7.47 -2.49
CA THR A 162 5.68 -6.01 -2.60
C THR A 162 6.26 -5.58 -3.94
N SER A 163 5.92 -4.36 -4.37
CA SER A 163 6.37 -3.81 -5.67
C SER A 163 7.78 -3.23 -5.63
N GLY A 164 8.60 -3.60 -4.69
CA GLY A 164 10.00 -3.17 -4.51
C GLY A 164 10.43 -1.90 -5.26
N SER A 165 11.16 -1.00 -4.64
CA SER A 165 11.71 0.21 -5.29
C SER A 165 12.60 -0.07 -6.51
N THR A 166 13.15 -1.29 -6.62
CA THR A 166 14.02 -1.76 -7.73
C THR A 166 13.26 -2.33 -8.92
N GLY A 167 11.91 -2.31 -8.89
CA GLY A 167 11.07 -2.82 -9.98
C GLY A 167 10.77 -4.31 -9.94
N LYS A 168 11.64 -5.15 -9.38
CA LYS A 168 11.38 -6.60 -9.23
C LYS A 168 10.59 -6.86 -7.94
N PRO A 169 9.53 -7.69 -7.98
CA PRO A 169 8.76 -8.06 -6.80
C PRO A 169 9.65 -8.79 -5.78
N LYS A 170 9.35 -8.59 -4.48
CA LYS A 170 9.99 -9.32 -3.38
C LYS A 170 8.91 -9.97 -2.54
N GLY A 171 9.03 -11.27 -2.27
CA GLY A 171 8.15 -12.00 -1.37
C GLY A 171 8.59 -11.78 0.08
N VAL A 172 7.83 -11.06 0.86
CA VAL A 172 8.02 -10.93 2.31
C VAL A 172 7.49 -12.21 2.96
N MET A 173 8.32 -12.87 3.76
CA MET A 173 8.01 -14.12 4.45
C MET A 173 7.26 -13.84 5.76
N VAL A 174 5.96 -14.11 5.79
CA VAL A 174 5.13 -13.87 6.97
C VAL A 174 4.77 -15.19 7.63
N SER A 175 5.16 -15.37 8.89
CA SER A 175 4.85 -16.56 9.69
C SER A 175 3.48 -16.46 10.40
N HIS A 176 2.97 -17.59 10.89
CA HIS A 176 1.77 -17.60 11.73
C HIS A 176 1.95 -16.76 13.00
N GLY A 177 3.14 -16.76 13.60
CA GLY A 177 3.46 -15.95 14.77
C GLY A 177 3.43 -14.47 14.48
N ASN A 178 4.01 -14.03 13.33
CA ASN A 178 3.94 -12.64 12.90
C ASN A 178 2.50 -12.17 12.75
N ILE A 179 1.64 -13.00 12.12
CA ILE A 179 0.23 -12.68 11.93
C ILE A 179 -0.47 -12.52 13.29
N ILE A 180 -0.39 -13.52 14.16
CA ILE A 180 -1.07 -13.49 15.46
C ILE A 180 -0.65 -12.28 16.30
N HIS A 181 0.64 -11.98 16.36
CA HIS A 181 1.14 -10.80 17.07
C HIS A 181 0.59 -9.50 16.45
N ASN A 182 0.58 -9.40 15.12
CA ASN A 182 0.07 -8.21 14.45
C ASN A 182 -1.45 -8.05 14.62
N GLN A 183 -2.21 -9.17 14.62
CA GLN A 183 -3.65 -9.13 14.92
C GLN A 183 -3.91 -8.66 16.36
N GLN A 184 -3.09 -9.09 17.31
CA GLN A 184 -3.17 -8.63 18.70
C GLN A 184 -2.89 -7.12 18.79
N LEU A 185 -1.85 -6.62 18.09
CA LEU A 185 -1.55 -5.18 18.00
C LEU A 185 -2.75 -4.40 17.49
N ILE A 186 -3.29 -4.80 16.32
CA ILE A 186 -4.44 -4.14 15.70
C ILE A 186 -5.66 -4.21 16.62
N HIS A 187 -5.92 -5.36 17.23
CA HIS A 187 -7.07 -5.54 18.13
C HIS A 187 -7.03 -4.57 19.31
N GLN A 188 -5.86 -4.44 19.94
CA GLN A 188 -5.67 -3.51 21.05
C GLN A 188 -5.71 -2.05 20.59
N ALA A 189 -4.95 -1.70 19.54
CA ALA A 189 -4.81 -0.34 19.05
C ALA A 189 -6.13 0.24 18.51
N PHE A 190 -6.92 -0.59 17.80
CA PHE A 190 -8.21 -0.21 17.23
C PHE A 190 -9.37 -0.38 18.21
N GLY A 191 -9.12 -0.99 19.38
CA GLY A 191 -10.15 -1.29 20.37
C GLY A 191 -11.26 -2.15 19.77
N HIS A 192 -10.90 -3.17 18.99
CA HIS A 192 -11.84 -4.11 18.40
C HIS A 192 -12.45 -5.03 19.46
N SER A 193 -13.67 -5.48 19.22
CA SER A 193 -14.39 -6.46 20.02
C SER A 193 -15.33 -7.27 19.13
N GLU A 194 -16.03 -8.25 19.67
CA GLU A 194 -17.05 -9.03 18.94
C GLU A 194 -18.25 -8.19 18.48
N GLN A 195 -18.44 -6.99 19.05
CA GLN A 195 -19.45 -6.01 18.63
C GLN A 195 -18.99 -5.11 17.48
N SER A 196 -17.73 -5.16 17.12
CA SER A 196 -17.20 -4.41 15.97
C SER A 196 -17.86 -4.89 14.67
N ILE A 197 -17.95 -4.00 13.70
CA ILE A 197 -18.44 -4.32 12.34
C ILE A 197 -17.48 -3.67 11.35
N GLY A 198 -16.85 -4.50 10.51
CA GLY A 198 -15.90 -4.03 9.50
C GLY A 198 -16.56 -3.78 8.15
N VAL A 199 -16.18 -2.71 7.46
CA VAL A 199 -16.48 -2.50 6.03
C VAL A 199 -15.19 -2.30 5.27
N GLY A 200 -14.94 -3.10 4.22
CA GLY A 200 -13.72 -3.09 3.43
C GLY A 200 -13.94 -3.06 1.92
N TRP A 201 -13.10 -2.32 1.24
CA TRP A 201 -13.04 -2.24 -0.22
C TRP A 201 -11.61 -2.44 -0.76
N LEU A 202 -10.63 -2.62 0.12
CA LEU A 202 -9.23 -2.80 -0.25
C LEU A 202 -9.01 -4.16 -0.95
N PRO A 203 -8.05 -4.24 -1.88
CA PRO A 203 -7.72 -5.50 -2.55
C PRO A 203 -7.27 -6.56 -1.54
N LEU A 204 -7.84 -7.76 -1.59
CA LEU A 204 -7.53 -8.85 -0.64
C LEU A 204 -6.14 -9.48 -0.86
N PHE A 205 -5.53 -9.28 -2.03
CA PHE A 205 -4.14 -9.70 -2.28
C PHE A 205 -3.09 -8.72 -1.73
N HIS A 206 -3.53 -7.59 -1.17
CA HIS A 206 -2.68 -6.57 -0.52
C HIS A 206 -2.75 -6.76 0.99
N ASP A 207 -1.63 -6.52 1.70
CA ASP A 207 -1.50 -6.67 3.15
C ASP A 207 -2.65 -6.01 3.93
N MET A 208 -2.94 -4.73 3.65
CA MET A 208 -3.99 -3.96 4.33
C MET A 208 -5.39 -4.57 4.12
N GLY A 209 -5.69 -5.10 2.92
CA GLY A 209 -6.96 -5.78 2.65
C GLY A 209 -7.02 -7.16 3.28
N LEU A 210 -5.96 -7.96 3.15
CA LEU A 210 -5.90 -9.31 3.70
C LEU A 210 -5.89 -9.28 5.24
N ILE A 211 -4.92 -8.61 5.83
CA ILE A 211 -4.68 -8.64 7.27
C ILE A 211 -5.76 -7.84 8.01
N GLY A 212 -6.11 -6.64 7.50
CA GLY A 212 -7.07 -5.74 8.16
C GLY A 212 -8.54 -6.16 7.99
N HIS A 213 -8.93 -6.70 6.83
CA HIS A 213 -10.34 -6.98 6.54
C HIS A 213 -10.70 -8.46 6.46
N VAL A 214 -9.70 -9.36 6.36
CA VAL A 214 -9.96 -10.80 6.39
C VAL A 214 -9.46 -11.39 7.71
N LEU A 215 -8.20 -11.23 8.06
CA LEU A 215 -7.64 -11.93 9.22
C LEU A 215 -8.05 -11.28 10.55
N GLN A 216 -8.14 -9.95 10.62
CA GLN A 216 -8.55 -9.25 11.84
C GLN A 216 -9.99 -9.57 12.28
N PRO A 217 -10.99 -9.69 11.39
CA PRO A 217 -12.33 -10.17 11.74
C PRO A 217 -12.33 -11.60 12.33
N ILE A 218 -11.52 -12.53 11.81
CA ILE A 218 -11.38 -13.86 12.41
C ILE A 218 -10.79 -13.76 13.82
N TYR A 219 -9.74 -12.95 13.99
CA TYR A 219 -9.10 -12.75 15.30
C TYR A 219 -10.09 -12.12 16.31
N GLY A 220 -10.77 -11.04 15.93
CA GLY A 220 -11.67 -10.29 16.80
C GLY A 220 -13.07 -10.89 16.96
N GLY A 221 -13.48 -11.85 16.14
CA GLY A 221 -14.80 -12.49 16.21
C GLY A 221 -15.95 -11.62 15.71
N PHE A 222 -15.71 -10.71 14.79
CA PHE A 222 -16.71 -9.77 14.28
C PHE A 222 -16.92 -9.88 12.76
N PRO A 223 -18.10 -9.49 12.23
CA PRO A 223 -18.38 -9.58 10.80
C PRO A 223 -17.63 -8.53 9.98
N SER A 224 -17.24 -8.90 8.74
CA SER A 224 -16.64 -8.00 7.76
C SER A 224 -17.47 -7.97 6.47
N ILE A 225 -17.88 -6.78 6.08
CA ILE A 225 -18.62 -6.50 4.85
C ILE A 225 -17.65 -6.02 3.79
N LEU A 226 -17.50 -6.77 2.72
CA LEU A 226 -16.48 -6.56 1.70
C LEU A 226 -17.11 -6.16 0.36
N MET A 227 -16.43 -5.32 -0.39
CA MET A 227 -16.78 -4.99 -1.76
C MET A 227 -15.53 -4.93 -2.66
N PRO A 228 -15.67 -5.14 -4.00
CA PRO A 228 -14.54 -5.00 -4.90
C PRO A 228 -13.98 -3.58 -4.91
N PRO A 229 -12.65 -3.38 -5.00
CA PRO A 229 -12.05 -2.04 -5.12
C PRO A 229 -12.65 -1.19 -6.23
N VAL A 230 -12.99 -1.82 -7.37
CA VAL A 230 -13.59 -1.14 -8.52
C VAL A 230 -14.96 -0.52 -8.20
N ALA A 231 -15.74 -1.14 -7.31
CA ALA A 231 -17.05 -0.62 -6.90
C ALA A 231 -16.91 0.73 -6.17
N PHE A 232 -15.93 0.81 -5.25
CA PHE A 232 -15.57 2.06 -4.58
C PHE A 232 -15.01 3.09 -5.56
N LEU A 233 -14.02 2.74 -6.38
CA LEU A 233 -13.36 3.69 -7.29
C LEU A 233 -14.32 4.31 -8.30
N GLN A 234 -15.31 3.56 -8.79
CA GLN A 234 -16.35 4.05 -9.68
C GLN A 234 -17.31 5.02 -8.98
N LYS A 235 -17.80 4.64 -7.80
CA LYS A 235 -18.79 5.40 -7.02
C LYS A 235 -18.44 5.36 -5.53
N PRO A 236 -17.61 6.29 -5.01
CA PRO A 236 -17.15 6.25 -3.61
C PRO A 236 -18.29 6.30 -2.58
N ILE A 237 -19.44 6.86 -2.93
CA ILE A 237 -20.63 6.86 -2.09
C ILE A 237 -21.08 5.45 -1.67
N ARG A 238 -20.74 4.41 -2.42
CA ARG A 238 -21.06 3.02 -2.07
C ARG A 238 -20.40 2.57 -0.77
N TRP A 239 -19.15 2.99 -0.56
CA TRP A 239 -18.44 2.75 0.68
C TRP A 239 -19.15 3.39 1.87
N LEU A 240 -19.47 4.69 1.78
CA LEU A 240 -20.17 5.41 2.86
C LEU A 240 -21.57 4.85 3.10
N LYS A 241 -22.29 4.46 2.05
CA LYS A 241 -23.58 3.77 2.18
C LYS A 241 -23.47 2.40 2.85
N ALA A 242 -22.43 1.63 2.58
CA ALA A 242 -22.20 0.36 3.25
C ALA A 242 -21.92 0.58 4.75
N ILE A 243 -21.07 1.56 5.11
CA ILE A 243 -20.85 1.96 6.51
C ILE A 243 -22.18 2.32 7.18
N SER A 244 -23.00 3.17 6.56
CA SER A 244 -24.30 3.60 7.05
C SER A 244 -25.26 2.42 7.21
N LYS A 245 -25.44 1.59 6.16
CA LYS A 245 -26.38 0.47 6.13
C LYS A 245 -26.08 -0.59 7.19
N TYR A 246 -24.82 -0.97 7.32
CA TYR A 246 -24.39 -2.02 8.25
C TYR A 246 -23.99 -1.48 9.63
N ARG A 247 -24.08 -0.15 9.83
CA ARG A 247 -23.64 0.53 11.05
C ARG A 247 -22.22 0.15 11.44
N ALA A 248 -21.32 0.18 10.42
CA ALA A 248 -19.94 -0.22 10.62
C ALA A 248 -19.24 0.69 11.64
N THR A 249 -18.47 0.06 12.51
CA THR A 249 -17.68 0.75 13.54
C THR A 249 -16.24 1.01 13.05
N THR A 250 -15.71 0.14 12.18
CA THR A 250 -14.35 0.23 11.68
C THR A 250 -14.30 0.12 10.16
N SER A 251 -13.63 1.06 9.54
CA SER A 251 -13.38 1.10 8.10
C SER A 251 -12.29 2.11 7.79
N GLY A 252 -11.70 2.05 6.61
CA GLY A 252 -10.70 3.04 6.21
C GLY A 252 -10.01 2.73 4.89
N GLY A 253 -8.92 3.42 4.66
CA GLY A 253 -8.09 3.26 3.48
C GLY A 253 -7.04 4.36 3.37
N PRO A 254 -6.26 4.37 2.29
CA PRO A 254 -5.29 5.44 2.05
C PRO A 254 -5.94 6.83 1.92
N ASN A 255 -5.16 7.87 2.11
CA ASN A 255 -5.61 9.28 2.05
C ASN A 255 -6.44 9.59 0.79
N PHE A 256 -6.04 9.04 -0.37
CA PHE A 256 -6.75 9.27 -1.64
C PHE A 256 -8.22 8.82 -1.60
N ALA A 257 -8.58 7.88 -0.73
CA ALA A 257 -9.95 7.40 -0.62
C ALA A 257 -10.87 8.47 -0.04
N TYR A 258 -10.39 9.17 0.96
CA TYR A 258 -11.08 10.31 1.55
C TYR A 258 -11.19 11.47 0.56
N ASP A 259 -10.10 11.80 -0.15
CA ASP A 259 -10.10 12.80 -1.23
C ASP A 259 -11.08 12.45 -2.35
N LEU A 260 -11.17 11.16 -2.71
CA LEU A 260 -12.10 10.70 -3.74
C LEU A 260 -13.56 10.88 -3.30
N CYS A 261 -13.86 10.66 -2.01
CA CYS A 261 -15.18 10.95 -1.44
C CYS A 261 -15.47 12.46 -1.43
N LEU A 262 -14.49 13.29 -1.06
CA LEU A 262 -14.61 14.74 -1.12
C LEU A 262 -14.97 15.23 -2.52
N LYS A 263 -14.28 14.71 -3.53
CA LYS A 263 -14.43 15.12 -4.94
C LYS A 263 -15.72 14.60 -5.58
N LYS A 264 -16.15 13.37 -5.28
CA LYS A 264 -17.21 12.70 -6.04
C LYS A 264 -18.56 12.59 -5.34
N VAL A 265 -18.61 12.66 -4.01
CA VAL A 265 -19.88 12.60 -3.28
C VAL A 265 -20.57 13.95 -3.34
N LYS A 266 -21.76 13.98 -3.90
CA LYS A 266 -22.54 15.20 -4.14
C LYS A 266 -23.37 15.59 -2.93
N PRO A 267 -23.70 16.87 -2.73
CA PRO A 267 -24.49 17.35 -1.58
C PRO A 267 -25.84 16.64 -1.40
N GLU A 268 -26.55 16.37 -2.50
CA GLU A 268 -27.85 15.68 -2.47
C GLU A 268 -27.77 14.23 -1.98
N GLN A 269 -26.58 13.62 -1.96
CA GLN A 269 -26.37 12.26 -1.48
C GLN A 269 -26.14 12.19 0.03
N LEU A 270 -25.77 13.31 0.66
CA LEU A 270 -25.44 13.36 2.09
C LEU A 270 -26.62 12.99 2.97
N ALA A 271 -27.84 13.43 2.60
CA ALA A 271 -29.06 13.15 3.36
C ALA A 271 -29.39 11.65 3.50
N SER A 272 -28.77 10.79 2.68
CA SER A 272 -28.94 9.32 2.74
C SER A 272 -27.90 8.61 3.61
N LEU A 273 -27.03 9.34 4.29
CA LEU A 273 -25.92 8.78 5.08
C LEU A 273 -26.14 8.98 6.58
N ASP A 274 -25.87 7.95 7.35
CA ASP A 274 -25.65 7.98 8.80
C ASP A 274 -24.31 7.33 9.11
N LEU A 275 -23.30 8.16 9.41
CA LEU A 275 -21.93 7.74 9.71
C LEU A 275 -21.62 7.77 11.21
N SER A 276 -22.65 7.92 12.06
CA SER A 276 -22.49 8.06 13.51
C SER A 276 -21.93 6.82 14.21
N SER A 277 -22.02 5.66 13.56
CA SER A 277 -21.44 4.40 14.07
C SER A 277 -19.97 4.24 13.75
N TRP A 278 -19.42 5.03 12.80
CA TRP A 278 -18.03 4.89 12.35
C TRP A 278 -17.08 5.57 13.33
N ASP A 279 -16.61 4.81 14.29
CA ASP A 279 -15.77 5.30 15.39
C ASP A 279 -14.26 5.07 15.16
N LEU A 280 -13.89 4.36 14.08
CA LEU A 280 -12.50 4.14 13.68
C LEU A 280 -12.35 4.23 12.16
N ALA A 281 -11.91 5.38 11.69
CA ALA A 281 -11.62 5.71 10.29
C ALA A 281 -10.10 5.68 10.05
N TYR A 282 -9.52 4.47 9.95
CA TYR A 282 -8.08 4.36 9.80
C TYR A 282 -7.59 4.92 8.46
N SER A 283 -6.40 5.57 8.47
CA SER A 283 -5.75 6.09 7.29
C SER A 283 -4.25 5.84 7.34
N GLY A 284 -3.71 5.23 6.29
CA GLY A 284 -2.29 4.87 6.20
C GLY A 284 -1.87 4.43 4.80
N ALA A 285 -0.72 3.81 4.70
CA ALA A 285 -0.12 3.31 3.48
C ALA A 285 0.37 4.37 2.47
N GLU A 286 0.09 5.66 2.67
CA GLU A 286 0.62 6.79 1.90
C GLU A 286 0.69 8.04 2.79
N PRO A 287 1.38 9.12 2.40
CA PRO A 287 1.42 10.35 3.17
C PRO A 287 0.01 10.91 3.43
N LEU A 288 -0.26 11.23 4.69
CA LEU A 288 -1.52 11.80 5.13
C LEU A 288 -1.51 13.32 5.02
N ARG A 289 -2.62 13.89 4.57
CA ARG A 289 -2.79 15.34 4.42
C ARG A 289 -3.78 15.86 5.44
N ALA A 290 -3.33 16.76 6.32
CA ALA A 290 -4.17 17.37 7.35
C ALA A 290 -5.42 18.03 6.73
N GLU A 291 -5.26 18.68 5.56
CA GLU A 291 -6.36 19.33 4.85
C GLU A 291 -7.43 18.33 4.37
N THR A 292 -7.03 17.14 3.91
CA THR A 292 -7.97 16.07 3.54
C THR A 292 -8.82 15.64 4.73
N LEU A 293 -8.18 15.40 5.88
CA LEU A 293 -8.88 15.01 7.10
C LEU A 293 -9.86 16.10 7.56
N LYS A 294 -9.40 17.35 7.57
CA LYS A 294 -10.22 18.53 7.93
C LYS A 294 -11.45 18.67 7.03
N GLN A 295 -11.24 18.68 5.70
CA GLN A 295 -12.34 18.84 4.74
C GLN A 295 -13.33 17.68 4.80
N PHE A 296 -12.83 16.43 4.97
CA PHE A 296 -13.70 15.28 5.10
C PHE A 296 -14.55 15.36 6.38
N GLY A 297 -13.93 15.67 7.52
CA GLY A 297 -14.63 15.89 8.78
C GLY A 297 -15.73 16.93 8.65
N GLN A 298 -15.43 18.09 8.05
CA GLN A 298 -16.39 19.17 7.82
C GLN A 298 -17.55 18.75 6.89
N LYS A 299 -17.24 18.10 5.76
CA LYS A 299 -18.24 17.69 4.76
C LYS A 299 -19.23 16.68 5.31
N PHE A 300 -18.77 15.73 6.11
CA PHE A 300 -19.57 14.61 6.60
C PHE A 300 -20.04 14.78 8.07
N ALA A 301 -19.75 15.91 8.72
CA ALA A 301 -20.20 16.19 10.09
C ALA A 301 -21.73 16.07 10.23
N ASN A 302 -22.50 16.66 9.31
CA ASN A 302 -23.95 16.56 9.31
C ASN A 302 -24.50 15.17 8.99
N CYS A 303 -23.64 14.26 8.53
CA CYS A 303 -23.95 12.83 8.38
C CYS A 303 -23.59 12.01 9.64
N GLY A 304 -23.21 12.65 10.74
CA GLY A 304 -22.82 12.02 11.99
C GLY A 304 -21.35 11.60 12.08
N PHE A 305 -20.50 11.90 11.07
CA PHE A 305 -19.07 11.58 11.13
C PHE A 305 -18.37 12.44 12.18
N ASN A 306 -17.71 11.80 13.13
CA ASN A 306 -16.89 12.47 14.15
C ASN A 306 -15.43 12.59 13.67
N TYR A 307 -14.85 13.80 13.73
CA TYR A 307 -13.45 14.04 13.34
C TYR A 307 -12.46 13.19 14.16
N SER A 308 -12.73 12.94 15.44
CA SER A 308 -11.90 12.08 16.30
C SER A 308 -12.01 10.58 16.00
N ALA A 309 -12.85 10.19 15.02
CA ALA A 309 -12.84 8.84 14.48
C ALA A 309 -11.63 8.59 13.55
N PHE A 310 -11.00 9.63 13.02
CA PHE A 310 -9.80 9.44 12.21
C PHE A 310 -8.69 8.79 13.02
N TYR A 311 -8.10 7.76 12.43
CA TYR A 311 -7.05 6.97 13.02
C TYR A 311 -5.86 6.85 12.07
N PRO A 312 -4.94 7.86 12.04
CA PRO A 312 -3.70 7.77 11.31
C PRO A 312 -2.86 6.58 11.80
N CYS A 313 -2.26 5.84 10.86
CA CYS A 313 -1.44 4.68 11.21
C CYS A 313 -0.32 4.47 10.18
N TYR A 314 0.73 3.79 10.62
CA TYR A 314 1.88 3.42 9.80
C TYR A 314 2.16 1.93 9.88
N GLY A 315 2.65 1.40 8.77
CA GLY A 315 3.12 0.04 8.66
C GLY A 315 3.40 -0.36 7.21
N MET A 316 3.88 -1.56 7.03
CA MET A 316 4.31 -2.11 5.76
C MET A 316 4.29 -3.64 5.80
N ALA A 317 4.41 -4.28 4.65
CA ALA A 317 4.42 -5.75 4.58
C ALA A 317 5.56 -6.37 5.41
N GLU A 318 6.69 -5.69 5.51
CA GLU A 318 7.85 -6.12 6.28
C GLU A 318 7.61 -6.09 7.81
N THR A 319 6.62 -5.32 8.29
CA THR A 319 6.08 -5.37 9.67
C THR A 319 4.79 -6.19 9.74
N THR A 320 4.57 -7.13 8.82
CA THR A 320 3.31 -7.84 8.61
C THR A 320 2.22 -6.90 8.08
N LEU A 321 1.83 -5.88 8.83
CA LEU A 321 0.99 -4.76 8.41
C LEU A 321 1.21 -3.53 9.29
N PHE A 322 0.77 -3.58 10.53
CA PHE A 322 0.68 -2.46 11.46
C PHE A 322 1.93 -2.35 12.33
N ALA A 323 2.46 -1.15 12.47
CA ALA A 323 3.59 -0.83 13.34
C ALA A 323 3.25 0.25 14.38
N THR A 324 2.64 1.37 13.95
CA THR A 324 2.20 2.45 14.83
C THR A 324 0.80 2.93 14.49
N GLY A 325 0.11 3.49 15.46
CA GLY A 325 -1.20 4.11 15.26
C GLY A 325 -1.52 5.12 16.35
N GLY A 326 -2.51 5.96 16.07
CA GLY A 326 -3.02 6.93 16.99
C GLY A 326 -3.69 6.31 18.21
N GLU A 327 -4.33 7.13 19.00
CA GLU A 327 -5.17 6.69 20.11
C GLU A 327 -6.63 6.80 19.70
N LYS A 328 -7.38 5.69 19.85
CA LYS A 328 -8.80 5.66 19.50
C LYS A 328 -9.56 6.74 20.27
N THR A 329 -10.46 7.45 19.60
CA THR A 329 -11.25 8.57 20.11
C THR A 329 -10.48 9.90 20.31
N GLN A 330 -9.19 9.92 20.08
CA GLN A 330 -8.40 11.16 20.05
C GLN A 330 -8.37 11.73 18.63
N SER A 331 -8.36 13.06 18.53
CA SER A 331 -8.16 13.70 17.23
C SER A 331 -6.74 13.45 16.73
N PRO A 332 -6.54 13.33 15.39
CA PRO A 332 -5.21 13.21 14.83
C PRO A 332 -4.27 14.32 15.29
N VAL A 333 -3.04 13.96 15.62
CA VAL A 333 -1.99 14.92 15.94
C VAL A 333 -1.53 15.60 14.66
N ILE A 334 -1.58 16.94 14.63
CA ILE A 334 -1.14 17.74 13.49
C ILE A 334 -0.02 18.64 13.97
N GLN A 335 1.13 18.59 13.30
CA GLN A 335 2.33 19.33 13.68
C GLN A 335 2.85 20.20 12.54
N GLY A 336 3.12 21.47 12.82
CA GLY A 336 3.86 22.38 11.96
C GLY A 336 5.35 22.34 12.27
N VAL A 337 6.18 22.25 11.24
CA VAL A 337 7.65 22.25 11.33
C VAL A 337 8.21 23.25 10.33
N LEU A 338 9.27 24.00 10.70
CA LEU A 338 9.93 24.94 9.80
C LEU A 338 10.52 24.21 8.59
N ALA A 339 10.08 24.57 7.38
CA ALA A 339 10.46 23.92 6.15
C ALA A 339 11.97 24.00 5.86
N GLY A 340 12.59 25.17 6.10
CA GLY A 340 14.02 25.38 5.87
C GLY A 340 14.93 24.53 6.78
N GLU A 341 14.54 24.34 8.03
CA GLU A 341 15.25 23.47 8.98
C GLU A 341 15.10 21.99 8.61
N LEU A 342 13.91 21.60 8.18
CA LEU A 342 13.63 20.24 7.74
C LEU A 342 14.49 19.81 6.53
N GLU A 343 14.81 20.73 5.63
CA GLU A 343 15.73 20.50 4.51
C GLU A 343 17.16 20.13 4.95
N GLN A 344 17.51 20.48 6.20
CA GLN A 344 18.77 20.14 6.86
C GLN A 344 18.63 18.97 7.85
N ASN A 345 17.53 18.21 7.79
CA ASN A 345 17.16 17.13 8.71
C ASN A 345 16.93 17.60 10.16
N SER A 346 16.71 18.89 10.41
CA SER A 346 16.41 19.44 11.72
C SER A 346 14.90 19.68 11.87
N VAL A 347 14.33 19.28 12.99
CA VAL A 347 12.91 19.44 13.32
C VAL A 347 12.76 20.59 14.31
N VAL A 348 12.27 21.71 13.81
CA VAL A 348 11.95 22.90 14.63
C VAL A 348 10.46 23.16 14.50
N GLU A 349 9.76 23.07 15.62
CA GLU A 349 8.31 23.29 15.67
C GLU A 349 7.95 24.72 15.32
N THR A 350 6.82 24.89 14.63
CA THR A 350 6.24 26.19 14.31
C THR A 350 4.72 26.10 14.28
N GLU A 351 4.06 27.25 14.25
CA GLU A 351 2.61 27.30 14.09
C GLU A 351 2.19 26.78 12.72
N ILE A 352 1.10 25.98 12.68
CA ILE A 352 0.54 25.39 11.44
C ILE A 352 0.16 26.49 10.43
N SER A 353 -0.21 27.68 10.91
CA SER A 353 -0.63 28.83 10.09
C SER A 353 0.53 29.64 9.53
N SER A 354 1.76 29.37 9.89
CA SER A 354 2.94 30.06 9.38
C SER A 354 3.18 29.74 7.91
N ASP A 355 3.54 30.73 7.09
CA ASP A 355 3.92 30.53 5.68
C ASP A 355 5.18 29.69 5.50
N GLU A 356 6.02 29.60 6.53
CA GLU A 356 7.23 28.78 6.57
C GLU A 356 6.96 27.37 7.11
N SER A 357 5.70 27.06 7.46
CA SER A 357 5.33 25.80 8.08
C SER A 357 5.11 24.70 7.04
N ARG A 358 5.74 23.58 7.27
CA ARG A 358 5.36 22.29 6.66
C ARG A 358 4.56 21.48 7.67
N VAL A 359 3.34 21.08 7.27
CA VAL A 359 2.38 20.42 8.15
C VAL A 359 2.44 18.91 8.00
N PHE A 360 2.58 18.20 9.10
CA PHE A 360 2.58 16.75 9.19
C PHE A 360 1.38 16.24 9.98
N VAL A 361 0.93 15.05 9.62
CA VAL A 361 -0.03 14.25 10.39
C VAL A 361 0.75 13.17 11.12
N GLY A 362 0.64 13.12 12.43
CA GLY A 362 1.20 12.06 13.25
C GLY A 362 0.56 10.72 12.89
N VAL A 363 1.34 9.65 12.91
CA VAL A 363 0.88 8.28 12.64
C VAL A 363 0.94 7.40 13.89
N GLY A 364 0.90 8.03 15.04
CA GLY A 364 0.76 7.40 16.34
C GLY A 364 2.05 6.84 16.91
N ARG A 365 1.86 5.94 17.86
CA ARG A 365 2.92 5.33 18.68
C ARG A 365 2.92 3.81 18.45
N PRO A 366 4.03 3.12 18.76
CA PRO A 366 4.06 1.66 18.76
C PRO A 366 3.21 1.10 19.92
N TYR A 367 2.66 -0.09 19.71
CA TYR A 367 1.88 -0.83 20.71
C TYR A 367 2.60 -2.12 21.13
N LEU A 368 2.22 -2.65 22.28
CA LEU A 368 2.81 -3.86 22.89
C LEU A 368 4.37 -3.74 22.95
N ASN A 369 5.05 -4.79 22.58
CA ASN A 369 6.51 -4.88 22.57
C ASN A 369 7.11 -4.48 21.20
N THR A 370 6.44 -3.64 20.43
CA THR A 370 6.99 -3.07 19.21
C THR A 370 7.80 -1.83 19.57
N THR A 371 9.02 -1.75 19.07
CA THR A 371 9.90 -0.58 19.25
C THR A 371 10.07 0.11 17.92
N VAL A 372 9.97 1.44 17.92
CA VAL A 372 10.25 2.32 16.78
C VAL A 372 11.28 3.34 17.21
N ILE A 373 12.35 3.44 16.44
CA ILE A 373 13.45 4.38 16.69
C ILE A 373 13.81 5.12 15.41
N ILE A 374 14.44 6.27 15.57
CA ILE A 374 14.98 7.06 14.46
C ILE A 374 16.49 6.90 14.44
N VAL A 375 17.04 6.53 13.31
CA VAL A 375 18.45 6.21 13.14
C VAL A 375 19.04 7.04 12.00
N ASN A 376 20.19 7.62 12.21
CA ASN A 376 20.91 8.32 11.15
C ASN A 376 21.31 7.29 10.05
N PRO A 377 20.87 7.46 8.80
CA PRO A 377 21.06 6.45 7.77
C PRO A 377 22.53 6.27 7.33
N GLU A 378 23.40 7.23 7.62
CA GLU A 378 24.83 7.21 7.25
C GLU A 378 25.69 6.59 8.36
N SER A 379 25.53 7.07 9.60
CA SER A 379 26.31 6.56 10.76
C SER A 379 25.75 5.26 11.33
N LEU A 380 24.47 4.94 11.07
CA LEU A 380 23.73 3.82 11.65
C LEU A 380 23.68 3.86 13.20
N THR A 381 23.70 5.06 13.76
CA THR A 381 23.53 5.33 15.20
C THR A 381 22.18 6.00 15.43
N PRO A 382 21.60 5.90 16.65
CA PRO A 382 20.39 6.63 16.98
C PRO A 382 20.54 8.12 16.66
N SER A 383 19.49 8.70 16.04
CA SER A 383 19.45 10.15 15.79
C SER A 383 19.19 10.90 17.10
N GLU A 384 19.77 12.09 17.23
CA GLU A 384 19.45 12.99 18.34
C GLU A 384 17.98 13.43 18.30
N PRO A 385 17.37 13.76 19.45
CA PRO A 385 16.02 14.33 19.46
C PRO A 385 15.92 15.55 18.54
N GLY A 386 14.82 15.65 17.80
CA GLY A 386 14.64 16.73 16.84
C GLY A 386 15.41 16.57 15.51
N GLN A 387 15.85 15.36 15.20
CA GLN A 387 16.51 15.04 13.93
C GLN A 387 15.64 14.09 13.09
N VAL A 388 15.64 14.29 11.77
CA VAL A 388 15.07 13.33 10.79
C VAL A 388 16.07 12.22 10.54
N GLY A 389 15.61 10.98 10.59
CA GLY A 389 16.41 9.79 10.27
C GLY A 389 15.59 8.67 9.68
N GLU A 390 16.23 7.53 9.43
CA GLU A 390 15.55 6.31 8.99
C GLU A 390 14.74 5.72 10.15
N ILE A 391 13.50 5.37 9.86
CA ILE A 391 12.63 4.69 10.83
C ILE A 391 13.06 3.23 10.91
N TRP A 392 13.47 2.78 12.09
CA TRP A 392 13.78 1.38 12.36
C TRP A 392 12.73 0.79 13.30
N VAL A 393 12.38 -0.48 13.05
CA VAL A 393 11.32 -1.18 13.80
C VAL A 393 11.83 -2.52 14.31
N SER A 394 11.52 -2.85 15.57
CA SER A 394 11.70 -4.20 16.10
C SER A 394 10.43 -4.70 16.78
N GLY A 395 10.28 -6.01 16.87
CA GLY A 395 9.13 -6.66 17.48
C GLY A 395 8.68 -7.92 16.75
N ALA A 396 7.79 -8.70 17.36
CA ALA A 396 7.36 -9.99 16.83
C ALA A 396 6.48 -9.90 15.56
N SER A 397 6.04 -8.72 15.18
CA SER A 397 5.37 -8.46 13.89
C SER A 397 6.34 -8.25 12.72
N VAL A 398 7.64 -8.04 12.98
CA VAL A 398 8.65 -7.96 11.92
C VAL A 398 8.73 -9.32 11.24
N ALA A 399 8.55 -9.35 9.93
CA ALA A 399 8.52 -10.56 9.12
C ALA A 399 9.89 -11.28 9.11
N MET A 400 9.90 -12.55 8.67
CA MET A 400 11.11 -13.38 8.70
C MET A 400 12.19 -12.93 7.70
N GLY A 401 11.87 -12.06 6.75
CA GLY A 401 12.78 -11.61 5.69
C GLY A 401 12.18 -11.71 4.29
N TYR A 402 13.04 -11.65 3.28
CA TYR A 402 12.64 -11.81 1.88
C TYR A 402 12.94 -13.24 1.37
N TRP A 403 11.94 -13.83 0.76
CA TRP A 403 12.02 -15.16 0.18
C TRP A 403 13.21 -15.28 -0.78
N ARG A 404 14.09 -16.29 -0.55
CA ARG A 404 15.28 -16.58 -1.36
C ARG A 404 16.25 -15.40 -1.58
N LYS A 405 16.26 -14.44 -0.65
CA LYS A 405 17.16 -13.27 -0.71
C LYS A 405 17.90 -13.08 0.62
N PRO A 406 18.79 -14.04 1.03
CA PRO A 406 19.41 -14.01 2.35
C PRO A 406 20.24 -12.76 2.62
N GLN A 407 21.03 -12.31 1.63
CA GLN A 407 21.82 -11.09 1.78
C GLN A 407 20.92 -9.87 2.01
N LYS A 408 19.84 -9.73 1.21
CA LYS A 408 18.91 -8.61 1.37
C LYS A 408 18.11 -8.68 2.67
N THR A 409 17.82 -9.89 3.14
CA THR A 409 17.22 -10.14 4.45
C THR A 409 18.14 -9.64 5.56
N GLN A 410 19.42 -10.05 5.53
CA GLN A 410 20.41 -9.59 6.51
C GLN A 410 20.52 -8.07 6.57
N GLU A 411 20.62 -7.40 5.41
CA GLU A 411 20.74 -5.95 5.31
C GLU A 411 19.50 -5.19 5.79
N THR A 412 18.30 -5.79 5.64
CA THR A 412 17.04 -5.09 5.87
C THR A 412 16.40 -5.44 7.21
N PHE A 413 16.45 -6.72 7.64
CA PHE A 413 15.73 -7.21 8.82
C PHE A 413 16.62 -7.45 10.03
N HIS A 414 17.94 -7.43 9.85
CA HIS A 414 18.90 -7.76 10.91
C HIS A 414 19.92 -6.63 11.08
N ALA A 415 19.44 -5.38 11.02
CA ALA A 415 20.29 -4.23 11.26
C ALA A 415 20.56 -4.04 12.76
N ASN A 416 21.80 -3.69 13.11
CA ASN A 416 22.18 -3.31 14.47
C ASN A 416 22.72 -1.90 14.46
N HIS A 417 22.64 -1.21 15.59
CA HIS A 417 23.34 0.06 15.79
C HIS A 417 24.84 -0.12 15.60
N ALA A 418 25.48 0.83 14.94
CA ALA A 418 26.92 0.74 14.68
C ALA A 418 27.78 0.87 15.94
N ASP A 419 27.30 1.60 16.93
CA ASP A 419 27.99 1.87 18.19
C ASP A 419 27.71 0.81 19.27
N SER A 420 26.44 0.58 19.62
CA SER A 420 26.04 -0.30 20.73
C SER A 420 25.86 -1.77 20.32
N GLN A 421 25.76 -2.07 19.01
CA GLN A 421 25.40 -3.37 18.47
C GLN A 421 23.99 -3.84 18.90
N GLU A 422 23.15 -2.95 19.43
CA GLU A 422 21.76 -3.23 19.76
C GLU A 422 20.95 -3.57 18.50
N GLY A 423 20.09 -4.59 18.58
CA GLY A 423 19.27 -5.09 17.48
C GLY A 423 18.82 -6.53 17.71
N PRO A 424 18.25 -7.20 16.70
CA PRO A 424 18.09 -6.73 15.32
C PRO A 424 16.89 -5.80 15.12
N PHE A 425 17.04 -4.87 14.21
CA PHE A 425 15.97 -4.00 13.73
C PHE A 425 15.69 -4.18 12.24
N LEU A 426 14.44 -3.97 11.85
CA LEU A 426 14.04 -3.78 10.45
C LEU A 426 14.37 -2.35 10.02
N ARG A 427 15.12 -2.19 8.95
CA ARG A 427 15.31 -0.93 8.24
C ARG A 427 14.15 -0.71 7.26
N THR A 428 13.30 0.27 7.52
CA THR A 428 12.10 0.49 6.70
C THR A 428 12.41 1.17 5.36
N GLY A 429 13.49 1.95 5.32
CA GLY A 429 13.82 2.83 4.20
C GLY A 429 12.91 4.07 4.11
N ASP A 430 12.01 4.25 5.08
CA ASP A 430 11.20 5.45 5.25
C ASP A 430 11.92 6.40 6.24
N LEU A 431 11.82 7.71 5.98
CA LEU A 431 12.35 8.76 6.84
C LEU A 431 11.26 9.36 7.70
N GLY A 432 11.62 9.75 8.91
CA GLY A 432 10.71 10.39 9.84
C GLY A 432 11.41 10.93 11.08
N PHE A 433 10.61 11.40 12.00
CA PHE A 433 11.06 11.86 13.32
C PHE A 433 10.05 11.49 14.40
N LEU A 434 10.49 11.48 15.64
CA LEU A 434 9.66 11.34 16.83
C LEU A 434 9.58 12.68 17.56
N LEU A 435 8.35 13.08 17.91
CA LEU A 435 8.09 14.23 18.76
C LEU A 435 7.08 13.81 19.84
N ASP A 436 7.46 13.92 21.10
CA ASP A 436 6.66 13.47 22.25
C ASP A 436 6.17 12.02 22.14
N GLY A 437 6.97 11.15 21.49
CA GLY A 437 6.65 9.74 21.21
C GLY A 437 5.71 9.50 20.04
N GLU A 438 5.19 10.53 19.39
CA GLU A 438 4.41 10.45 18.16
C GLU A 438 5.34 10.37 16.96
N LEU A 439 5.05 9.45 16.03
CA LEU A 439 5.82 9.27 14.80
C LEU A 439 5.27 10.14 13.66
N PHE A 440 6.17 10.83 12.96
CA PHE A 440 5.87 11.63 11.78
C PHE A 440 6.71 11.14 10.59
N ILE A 441 6.07 10.88 9.44
CA ILE A 441 6.74 10.38 8.24
C ILE A 441 7.07 11.55 7.32
N THR A 442 8.35 11.75 7.00
CA THR A 442 8.78 12.83 6.10
C THR A 442 8.94 12.37 4.65
N GLY A 443 9.28 11.10 4.41
CA GLY A 443 9.45 10.59 3.05
C GLY A 443 10.12 9.23 2.99
N ARG A 444 10.75 8.93 1.85
CA ARG A 444 11.56 7.72 1.65
C ARG A 444 12.97 8.07 1.29
N ILE A 445 13.95 7.37 1.87
CA ILE A 445 15.38 7.58 1.59
C ILE A 445 15.69 7.60 0.08
N LYS A 446 15.11 6.66 -0.67
CA LYS A 446 15.36 6.51 -2.11
C LYS A 446 14.63 7.53 -2.98
N ASP A 447 13.67 8.24 -2.44
CA ASP A 447 12.85 9.21 -3.16
C ASP A 447 13.28 10.66 -2.85
N VAL A 448 13.97 10.90 -1.72
CA VAL A 448 14.48 12.25 -1.36
C VAL A 448 15.43 12.73 -2.45
N MET A 449 15.23 13.96 -2.86
CA MET A 449 16.07 14.65 -3.84
C MET A 449 17.03 15.57 -3.12
N ILE A 450 18.33 15.39 -3.35
CA ILE A 450 19.35 16.28 -2.80
C ILE A 450 19.72 17.29 -3.89
N ILE A 451 19.28 18.54 -3.74
CA ILE A 451 19.56 19.61 -4.69
C ILE A 451 20.29 20.72 -3.95
N ARG A 452 21.50 21.05 -4.38
CA ARG A 452 22.36 22.07 -3.75
C ARG A 452 22.64 21.79 -2.25
N GLY A 453 22.69 20.50 -1.86
CA GLY A 453 22.94 20.10 -0.48
C GLY A 453 21.72 20.14 0.45
N GLN A 454 20.54 20.43 -0.07
CA GLN A 454 19.28 20.45 0.68
C GLN A 454 18.40 19.26 0.29
N ASN A 455 17.67 18.73 1.28
CA ASN A 455 16.74 17.62 1.09
C ASN A 455 15.36 18.13 0.65
N HIS A 456 14.92 17.71 -0.53
CA HIS A 456 13.60 18.01 -1.04
C HIS A 456 12.78 16.73 -1.17
N TYR A 457 11.55 16.77 -0.71
CA TYR A 457 10.66 15.62 -0.68
C TYR A 457 9.70 15.68 -1.87
N PRO A 458 9.70 14.66 -2.74
CA PRO A 458 8.92 14.67 -3.98
C PRO A 458 7.43 14.97 -3.80
N GLN A 459 6.83 14.41 -2.75
CA GLN A 459 5.39 14.54 -2.51
C GLN A 459 4.94 15.99 -2.27
N ASP A 460 5.82 16.84 -1.75
CA ASP A 460 5.48 18.25 -1.52
C ASP A 460 5.49 19.03 -2.82
N ILE A 461 6.53 18.79 -3.63
CA ILE A 461 6.63 19.38 -4.96
C ILE A 461 5.47 18.91 -5.83
N GLU A 462 5.12 17.60 -5.78
CA GLU A 462 3.97 17.03 -6.48
C GLU A 462 2.66 17.70 -6.05
N LEU A 463 2.50 17.98 -4.75
CA LEU A 463 1.32 18.69 -4.22
C LEU A 463 1.24 20.13 -4.73
N THR A 464 2.36 20.86 -4.73
CA THR A 464 2.45 22.21 -5.27
C THR A 464 2.12 22.21 -6.76
N VAL A 465 2.68 21.28 -7.51
CA VAL A 465 2.42 21.12 -8.95
C VAL A 465 0.93 20.87 -9.21
N GLU A 466 0.32 19.88 -8.56
CA GLU A 466 -1.09 19.54 -8.83
C GLU A 466 -2.08 20.66 -8.51
N LYS A 467 -1.73 21.58 -7.60
CA LYS A 467 -2.53 22.75 -7.23
C LYS A 467 -2.31 23.95 -8.16
N SER A 468 -1.20 24.00 -8.89
CA SER A 468 -0.80 25.17 -9.66
C SER A 468 -1.69 25.47 -10.88
N HIS A 469 -2.38 24.46 -11.43
CA HIS A 469 -3.24 24.65 -12.60
C HIS A 469 -4.38 23.60 -12.68
N PRO A 470 -5.62 23.98 -13.04
CA PRO A 470 -6.78 23.09 -13.07
C PRO A 470 -6.73 21.98 -14.14
N ALA A 471 -5.83 22.08 -15.11
CA ALA A 471 -5.58 21.01 -16.08
C ALA A 471 -4.81 19.82 -15.49
N LEU A 472 -4.17 19.98 -14.35
CA LEU A 472 -3.33 18.97 -13.73
C LEU A 472 -4.16 18.03 -12.87
N ARG A 473 -3.95 16.73 -13.08
CA ARG A 473 -4.72 15.70 -12.39
C ARG A 473 -4.15 15.45 -11.00
N PRO A 474 -4.94 15.62 -9.92
CA PRO A 474 -4.49 15.38 -8.56
C PRO A 474 -4.02 13.92 -8.35
N HIS A 475 -3.01 13.72 -7.49
CA HIS A 475 -2.40 12.43 -7.15
C HIS A 475 -1.87 11.63 -8.36
N CYS A 476 -1.49 12.33 -9.41
CA CYS A 476 -1.02 11.75 -10.66
C CYS A 476 0.20 12.52 -11.21
N GLY A 477 1.10 12.92 -10.32
CA GLY A 477 2.38 13.54 -10.61
C GLY A 477 3.54 12.73 -10.06
N ALA A 478 4.73 12.91 -10.63
CA ALA A 478 6.00 12.39 -10.13
C ALA A 478 7.06 13.48 -10.26
N ALA A 479 7.70 13.82 -9.12
CA ALA A 479 8.87 14.68 -9.07
C ALA A 479 10.10 13.83 -8.78
N PHE A 480 11.18 14.06 -9.49
CA PHE A 480 12.46 13.37 -9.31
C PHE A 480 13.60 14.17 -9.90
N THR A 481 14.84 13.81 -9.55
CA THR A 481 16.01 14.43 -10.15
C THR A 481 16.63 13.56 -11.25
N VAL A 482 17.31 14.25 -12.15
CA VAL A 482 18.22 13.65 -13.13
C VAL A 482 19.55 14.38 -13.07
N GLU A 483 20.64 13.63 -13.17
CA GLU A 483 21.96 14.23 -13.26
C GLU A 483 22.19 14.82 -14.66
N PHE A 484 22.56 16.08 -14.72
CA PHE A 484 22.92 16.75 -15.94
C PHE A 484 24.14 17.65 -15.73
N LYS A 485 25.24 17.35 -16.43
CA LYS A 485 26.54 18.05 -16.31
C LYS A 485 27.05 18.13 -14.86
N GLY A 486 26.95 16.99 -14.13
CA GLY A 486 27.43 16.90 -12.76
C GLY A 486 26.56 17.62 -11.73
N SER A 487 25.31 17.95 -12.07
CA SER A 487 24.35 18.59 -11.15
C SER A 487 23.00 17.91 -11.23
N GLU A 488 22.38 17.70 -10.07
CA GLU A 488 21.00 17.22 -9.96
C GLU A 488 20.02 18.28 -10.45
N ARG A 489 19.08 17.88 -11.31
CA ARG A 489 18.08 18.73 -11.93
C ARG A 489 16.67 18.20 -11.70
N LEU A 490 15.78 19.07 -11.24
CA LEU A 490 14.38 18.71 -10.99
C LEU A 490 13.61 18.49 -12.29
N VAL A 491 12.98 17.32 -12.39
CA VAL A 491 12.05 16.95 -13.46
C VAL A 491 10.67 16.69 -12.87
N ILE A 492 9.63 17.18 -13.55
CA ILE A 492 8.24 16.97 -13.21
C ILE A 492 7.57 16.16 -14.33
N VAL A 493 6.89 15.07 -13.98
CA VAL A 493 6.00 14.33 -14.89
C VAL A 493 4.60 14.38 -14.29
N GLN A 494 3.61 14.89 -15.04
CA GLN A 494 2.26 15.12 -14.51
C GLN A 494 1.19 14.67 -15.49
N GLU A 495 0.17 13.93 -15.02
CA GLU A 495 -1.00 13.61 -15.85
C GLU A 495 -1.90 14.84 -16.03
N VAL A 496 -2.45 14.96 -17.25
CA VAL A 496 -3.44 15.97 -17.61
C VAL A 496 -4.85 15.39 -17.45
N GLU A 497 -5.77 16.19 -16.90
CA GLU A 497 -7.19 15.84 -16.81
C GLU A 497 -7.79 15.67 -18.22
N ARG A 498 -8.63 14.65 -18.41
CA ARG A 498 -9.21 14.30 -19.73
C ARG A 498 -9.94 15.47 -20.40
N SER A 499 -10.61 16.30 -19.60
CA SER A 499 -11.35 17.48 -20.07
C SER A 499 -10.46 18.55 -20.67
N TYR A 500 -9.17 18.56 -20.35
CA TYR A 500 -8.19 19.53 -20.84
C TYR A 500 -7.34 19.04 -22.02
N LEU A 501 -7.30 17.75 -22.34
CA LEU A 501 -6.43 17.19 -23.38
C LEU A 501 -6.57 17.88 -24.75
N ARG A 502 -7.80 18.33 -25.13
CA ARG A 502 -8.07 18.98 -26.42
C ARG A 502 -7.80 20.49 -26.42
N LYS A 503 -7.67 21.11 -25.26
CA LYS A 503 -7.51 22.58 -25.07
C LYS A 503 -6.31 22.91 -24.20
N LEU A 504 -5.31 22.02 -24.17
CA LEU A 504 -4.14 22.16 -23.34
C LEU A 504 -3.20 23.23 -23.91
N ASP A 505 -2.99 24.31 -23.16
CA ASP A 505 -1.88 25.23 -23.39
C ASP A 505 -0.69 24.82 -22.52
N VAL A 506 0.27 24.17 -23.17
CA VAL A 506 1.48 23.66 -22.49
C VAL A 506 2.32 24.80 -21.90
N LYS A 507 2.35 25.97 -22.54
CA LYS A 507 3.15 27.11 -22.07
C LYS A 507 2.54 27.73 -20.82
N GLU A 508 1.22 27.89 -20.79
CA GLU A 508 0.47 28.40 -19.63
C GLU A 508 0.67 27.46 -18.42
N VAL A 509 0.47 26.16 -18.63
CA VAL A 509 0.66 25.14 -17.58
C VAL A 509 2.09 25.11 -17.07
N ALA A 510 3.08 25.20 -17.97
CA ALA A 510 4.49 25.23 -17.60
C ALA A 510 4.85 26.46 -16.77
N ALA A 511 4.35 27.63 -17.18
CA ALA A 511 4.57 28.88 -16.44
C ALA A 511 3.98 28.79 -15.02
N SER A 512 2.76 28.27 -14.88
CA SER A 512 2.09 28.07 -13.58
C SER A 512 2.88 27.11 -12.67
N ILE A 513 3.34 25.98 -13.21
CA ILE A 513 4.16 25.01 -12.45
C ILE A 513 5.49 25.65 -12.02
N CYS A 514 6.22 26.28 -12.96
CA CYS A 514 7.51 26.88 -12.64
C CYS A 514 7.38 27.98 -11.59
N GLN A 515 6.36 28.82 -11.70
CA GLN A 515 6.08 29.89 -10.73
C GLN A 515 5.79 29.31 -9.33
N ALA A 516 4.89 28.33 -9.24
CA ALA A 516 4.51 27.72 -7.97
C ALA A 516 5.71 27.01 -7.30
N VAL A 517 6.44 26.18 -8.06
CA VAL A 517 7.60 25.43 -7.52
C VAL A 517 8.72 26.38 -7.09
N THR A 518 8.96 27.47 -7.84
CA THR A 518 9.97 28.44 -7.46
C THR A 518 9.55 29.22 -6.20
N ALA A 519 8.29 29.60 -6.09
CA ALA A 519 7.77 30.36 -4.95
C ALA A 519 7.78 29.54 -3.64
N GLU A 520 7.34 28.27 -3.71
CA GLU A 520 7.17 27.46 -2.51
C GLU A 520 8.42 26.64 -2.12
N HIS A 521 9.29 26.29 -3.09
CA HIS A 521 10.42 25.40 -2.84
C HIS A 521 11.79 25.99 -3.18
N ALA A 522 11.84 27.24 -3.66
CA ALA A 522 13.06 27.89 -4.16
C ALA A 522 13.82 27.04 -5.22
N LEU A 523 13.12 26.16 -5.91
CA LEU A 523 13.67 25.25 -6.91
C LEU A 523 13.36 25.71 -8.33
N GLN A 524 14.30 25.43 -9.21
CA GLN A 524 14.13 25.63 -10.64
C GLN A 524 13.74 24.31 -11.32
N VAL A 525 12.58 24.27 -11.96
CA VAL A 525 12.18 23.15 -12.80
C VAL A 525 13.07 23.12 -14.05
N TYR A 526 13.75 22.03 -14.26
CA TYR A 526 14.62 21.82 -15.43
C TYR A 526 13.83 21.32 -16.63
N ALA A 527 12.95 20.34 -16.42
CA ALA A 527 12.08 19.82 -17.45
C ALA A 527 10.71 19.41 -16.87
N MET A 528 9.70 19.51 -17.69
CA MET A 528 8.35 19.08 -17.37
C MET A 528 7.80 18.26 -18.54
N VAL A 529 7.14 17.17 -18.21
CA VAL A 529 6.45 16.30 -19.17
C VAL A 529 5.00 16.14 -18.73
N LEU A 530 4.10 16.57 -19.57
CA LEU A 530 2.66 16.36 -19.41
C LEU A 530 2.28 15.07 -20.13
N VAL A 531 1.66 14.14 -19.41
CA VAL A 531 1.32 12.83 -19.94
C VAL A 531 -0.19 12.61 -19.96
N LYS A 532 -0.61 11.68 -20.82
CA LYS A 532 -2.01 11.29 -20.93
C LYS A 532 -2.53 10.71 -19.63
N THR A 533 -3.80 10.98 -19.33
CA THR A 533 -4.49 10.41 -18.15
C THR A 533 -4.35 8.89 -18.07
N GLY A 534 -3.87 8.36 -16.92
CA GLY A 534 -3.65 6.94 -16.67
C GLY A 534 -2.31 6.42 -17.19
N SER A 535 -1.34 7.29 -17.50
CA SER A 535 -0.03 6.91 -18.02
C SER A 535 1.07 6.86 -16.95
N ILE A 536 0.90 7.53 -15.81
CA ILE A 536 1.93 7.47 -14.74
C ILE A 536 2.00 6.05 -14.14
N PRO A 537 3.21 5.47 -14.06
CA PRO A 537 3.40 4.19 -13.41
C PRO A 537 2.96 4.21 -11.94
N LYS A 538 2.04 3.29 -11.58
CA LYS A 538 1.54 3.12 -10.21
C LYS A 538 1.67 1.68 -9.74
N THR A 539 1.71 1.50 -8.43
CA THR A 539 1.59 0.17 -7.80
C THR A 539 0.16 -0.35 -7.93
N SER A 540 -0.06 -1.61 -7.60
CA SER A 540 -1.40 -2.20 -7.50
C SER A 540 -2.28 -1.51 -6.44
N SER A 541 -1.66 -0.89 -5.43
CA SER A 541 -2.33 -0.09 -4.40
C SER A 541 -2.52 1.39 -4.79
N GLY A 542 -2.12 1.80 -6.00
CA GLY A 542 -2.28 3.17 -6.51
C GLY A 542 -1.14 4.14 -6.20
N LYS A 543 -0.10 3.73 -5.47
CA LYS A 543 1.07 4.58 -5.16
C LYS A 543 1.89 4.89 -6.41
N ILE A 544 2.40 6.12 -6.53
CA ILE A 544 3.28 6.54 -7.63
C ILE A 544 4.62 5.77 -7.56
N ARG A 545 5.03 5.22 -8.70
CA ARG A 545 6.34 4.55 -8.86
C ARG A 545 7.34 5.54 -9.47
N ARG A 546 7.87 6.45 -8.66
CA ARG A 546 8.76 7.54 -9.11
C ARG A 546 9.97 7.03 -9.89
N GLN A 547 10.62 5.99 -9.41
CA GLN A 547 11.78 5.39 -10.09
C GLN A 547 11.42 4.79 -11.46
N ALA A 548 10.24 4.18 -11.59
CA ALA A 548 9.76 3.70 -12.88
C ALA A 548 9.44 4.87 -13.82
N CYS A 549 8.81 5.93 -13.30
CA CYS A 549 8.52 7.14 -14.05
C CYS A 549 9.82 7.84 -14.52
N ARG A 550 10.84 7.90 -13.63
CA ARG A 550 12.18 8.39 -13.99
C ARG A 550 12.83 7.55 -15.09
N ALA A 551 12.74 6.22 -15.01
CA ALA A 551 13.27 5.33 -16.05
C ALA A 551 12.56 5.52 -17.40
N GLU A 552 11.21 5.64 -17.40
CA GLU A 552 10.43 5.91 -18.61
C GLU A 552 10.71 7.30 -19.19
N PHE A 553 10.97 8.30 -18.34
CA PHE A 553 11.43 9.61 -18.77
C PHE A 553 12.78 9.52 -19.50
N LEU A 554 13.76 8.85 -18.90
CA LEU A 554 15.11 8.69 -19.46
C LEU A 554 15.13 7.89 -20.77
N THR A 555 14.24 6.89 -20.90
CA THR A 555 14.11 6.07 -22.13
C THR A 555 13.18 6.70 -23.18
N GLY A 556 12.52 7.83 -22.86
CA GLY A 556 11.58 8.49 -23.78
C GLY A 556 10.31 7.68 -24.06
N SER A 557 9.94 6.74 -23.18
CA SER A 557 8.79 5.84 -23.36
C SER A 557 7.48 6.35 -22.74
N LEU A 558 7.49 7.54 -22.13
CA LEU A 558 6.30 8.19 -21.57
C LEU A 558 5.26 8.53 -22.66
N ASN A 559 3.98 8.43 -22.34
CA ASN A 559 2.88 8.81 -23.25
C ASN A 559 2.62 10.31 -23.20
N VAL A 560 3.50 11.08 -23.86
CA VAL A 560 3.57 12.53 -23.78
C VAL A 560 2.44 13.20 -24.56
N VAL A 561 1.79 14.19 -23.95
CA VAL A 561 0.81 15.12 -24.60
C VAL A 561 1.36 16.54 -24.71
N GLY A 562 2.40 16.87 -23.94
CA GLY A 562 3.12 18.14 -24.02
C GLY A 562 4.38 18.08 -23.17
N ASP A 563 5.40 18.82 -23.56
CA ASP A 563 6.65 18.93 -22.83
C ASP A 563 7.19 20.35 -22.82
N TRP A 564 7.94 20.68 -21.79
CA TRP A 564 8.64 21.94 -21.64
C TRP A 564 10.00 21.71 -21.00
N SER A 565 11.01 22.48 -21.42
CA SER A 565 12.31 22.50 -20.76
C SER A 565 12.92 23.88 -20.75
N LEU A 566 13.74 24.15 -19.74
CA LEU A 566 14.45 25.41 -19.55
C LEU A 566 15.39 25.72 -20.73
N ASN A 567 15.87 24.70 -21.46
CA ASN A 567 16.75 24.86 -22.62
C ASN A 567 16.12 24.22 -23.87
N PRO A 568 15.31 24.98 -24.66
CA PRO A 568 14.61 24.46 -25.85
C PRO A 568 15.52 23.92 -26.96
N GLN A 569 16.77 24.37 -27.02
CA GLN A 569 17.78 23.83 -27.97
C GLN A 569 18.20 22.40 -27.63
N GLY A 570 17.81 21.90 -26.47
CA GLY A 570 18.05 20.54 -26.01
C GLY A 570 17.05 19.48 -26.50
N LYS A 571 16.07 19.78 -27.37
CA LYS A 571 15.18 18.74 -27.95
C LYS A 571 15.95 17.64 -28.68
N THR A 572 17.09 17.96 -29.28
CA THR A 572 18.07 16.99 -29.80
C THR A 572 18.85 16.28 -28.67
N LYS A 573 18.99 16.92 -27.51
CA LYS A 573 19.79 16.43 -26.37
C LYS A 573 19.06 15.50 -25.40
N PHE A 574 17.72 15.43 -25.39
CA PHE A 574 17.02 14.33 -24.72
C PHE A 574 17.33 12.98 -25.37
N ARG A 575 17.53 12.94 -26.69
CA ARG A 575 18.09 11.77 -27.40
C ARG A 575 19.58 11.56 -27.08
N ASP A 576 20.35 12.63 -26.85
CA ASP A 576 21.77 12.56 -26.50
C ASP A 576 21.98 12.12 -25.04
N LEU A 577 21.10 12.49 -24.10
CA LEU A 577 21.05 11.93 -22.74
C LEU A 577 20.76 10.41 -22.77
N GLN A 578 19.94 9.97 -23.70
CA GLN A 578 19.68 8.55 -23.95
C GLN A 578 20.96 7.83 -24.45
N ALA A 579 21.70 8.43 -25.37
CA ALA A 579 22.97 7.90 -25.90
C ALA A 579 24.07 7.86 -24.83
N ASP A 580 24.18 8.89 -23.98
CA ASP A 580 25.13 8.94 -22.87
C ASP A 580 24.78 7.91 -21.77
N PHE A 581 23.52 7.69 -21.49
CA PHE A 581 23.06 6.69 -20.52
C PHE A 581 23.26 5.26 -21.04
N GLU A 582 22.99 4.99 -22.32
CA GLU A 582 23.28 3.69 -22.95
C GLU A 582 24.79 3.41 -22.99
N SER A 583 25.62 4.43 -23.21
CA SER A 583 27.08 4.34 -23.12
C SER A 583 27.56 4.05 -21.69
N LEU A 584 26.95 4.65 -20.68
CA LEU A 584 27.25 4.38 -19.27
C LEU A 584 26.81 2.98 -18.85
N LEU A 585 25.62 2.52 -19.27
CA LEU A 585 25.14 1.16 -19.03
C LEU A 585 26.03 0.10 -19.68
N GLN A 586 26.51 0.34 -20.91
CA GLN A 586 27.46 -0.54 -21.57
C GLN A 586 28.83 -0.58 -20.87
N LYS A 587 29.31 0.55 -20.33
CA LYS A 587 30.53 0.61 -19.53
C LYS A 587 30.40 -0.12 -18.19
N VAL A 588 29.27 -0.02 -17.53
CA VAL A 588 28.99 -0.73 -16.27
C VAL A 588 28.80 -2.24 -16.50
N GLN A 589 28.24 -2.64 -17.65
CA GLN A 589 28.14 -4.05 -18.04
C GLN A 589 29.45 -4.66 -18.52
N ALA A 590 30.35 -3.85 -19.05
CA ALA A 590 31.69 -4.28 -19.49
C ALA A 590 32.72 -4.37 -18.33
N CYS A 591 32.39 -3.84 -17.16
CA CYS A 591 33.20 -3.93 -15.92
C CYS A 591 32.70 -5.01 -14.95
N LYS A 592 31.77 -5.85 -15.36
CA LYS A 592 31.33 -7.08 -14.68
C LYS A 592 31.74 -8.29 -15.50
#